data_fed3cb36f55792054d9620fe08a3de0e
#
_entry.id   fed3cb36f55792054d9620fe08a3de0e
#
_cell.length_a   1.000
_cell.length_b   1.000
_cell.length_c   1.000
_cell.angle_alpha   90.00
_cell.angle_beta   90.00
_cell.angle_gamma   90.00
#
_symmetry.space_group_name_H-M   'P 1'
#
loop_
_entity.id
_entity.type
_entity.pdbx_description
1 polymer ?
#
loop_
_entity_poly.entity_id
_entity_poly.type
_entity_poly.pdbx_seq_one_letter_code
_entity_poly.pdbx_strand_id
1 'polypeptide(L)'
;EFEWLMDRLRADFKLVPAAEISIEVDPRTATPARLERLARFGFNRISFGVQDFDPDVQVAVHRQQSFESVRDLVVAARALNYESINADLIYGLPKQTPTSFARTIEQIIELRPDRIALYAYAHLPNRFKPQRRIDAADLPPPEHRIRMLGGAIAGFIGHGYTYIGMDHFALPGDALAAAKRQGRLHRNFQGYSTQPDCDLIALGVSAIGRMGATYSQNAKTLPEYYDAVQRGEFPVVRGLALSRDDLVRRAVIIAIMC
;
A
#
# COMPACT_ATOMS: atom_id res chain seq x y z
N GLU A 1 -2.05 19.50 -11.38
CA GLU A 1 -1.01 19.20 -10.35
C GLU A 1 -0.20 17.95 -10.73
N PHE A 2 -0.83 16.76 -10.93
CA PHE A 2 -0.11 15.53 -11.31
C PHE A 2 0.67 15.67 -12.61
N GLU A 3 0.10 16.29 -13.64
CA GLU A 3 0.79 16.55 -14.91
C GLU A 3 2.08 17.33 -14.67
N TRP A 4 1.99 18.46 -14.00
CA TRP A 4 3.16 19.28 -13.64
C TRP A 4 4.19 18.50 -12.83
N LEU A 5 3.74 17.70 -11.84
CA LEU A 5 4.66 16.87 -11.03
C LEU A 5 5.41 15.86 -11.90
N MET A 6 4.70 15.17 -12.79
CA MET A 6 5.31 14.16 -13.68
C MET A 6 6.25 14.79 -14.70
N ASP A 7 5.93 15.98 -15.20
CA ASP A 7 6.81 16.73 -16.09
C ASP A 7 8.09 17.17 -15.39
N ARG A 8 7.98 17.64 -14.13
CA ARG A 8 9.15 17.98 -13.31
C ARG A 8 10.01 16.75 -13.01
N LEU A 9 9.41 15.63 -12.63
CA LEU A 9 10.14 14.39 -12.39
C LEU A 9 10.89 13.92 -13.63
N ARG A 10 10.28 14.02 -14.82
CA ARG A 10 10.96 13.67 -16.08
C ARG A 10 12.07 14.65 -16.47
N ALA A 11 11.92 15.92 -16.11
CA ALA A 11 12.94 16.94 -16.37
C ALA A 11 14.16 16.77 -15.44
N ASP A 12 13.91 16.44 -14.17
CA ASP A 12 14.96 16.41 -13.15
C ASP A 12 15.59 15.00 -12.98
N PHE A 13 14.88 13.93 -13.39
CA PHE A 13 15.35 12.55 -13.26
C PHE A 13 15.27 11.80 -14.59
N LYS A 14 16.28 10.99 -14.87
CA LYS A 14 16.28 10.10 -16.03
C LYS A 14 15.44 8.86 -15.71
N LEU A 15 14.16 8.90 -16.04
CA LEU A 15 13.29 7.73 -15.92
C LEU A 15 13.65 6.68 -16.98
N VAL A 16 13.74 5.42 -16.56
CA VAL A 16 13.92 4.30 -17.52
C VAL A 16 12.61 4.02 -18.25
N PRO A 17 12.65 3.50 -19.50
CA PRO A 17 11.44 3.25 -20.29
C PRO A 17 10.42 2.32 -19.60
N ALA A 18 10.90 1.36 -18.81
CA ALA A 18 10.07 0.40 -18.05
C ALA A 18 9.95 0.78 -16.56
N ALA A 19 9.95 2.07 -16.23
CA ALA A 19 9.79 2.51 -14.86
C ALA A 19 8.42 2.09 -14.30
N GLU A 20 8.41 1.51 -13.10
CA GLU A 20 7.19 1.27 -12.35
C GLU A 20 6.72 2.59 -11.72
N ILE A 21 5.58 3.09 -12.16
CA ILE A 21 4.98 4.33 -11.66
C ILE A 21 3.63 3.97 -11.05
N SER A 22 3.58 3.94 -9.72
CA SER A 22 2.42 3.49 -8.97
C SER A 22 1.73 4.63 -8.23
N ILE A 23 0.41 4.46 -8.01
CA ILE A 23 -0.40 5.39 -7.24
C ILE A 23 -1.40 4.63 -6.36
N GLU A 24 -1.57 5.12 -5.14
CA GLU A 24 -2.64 4.66 -4.24
C GLU A 24 -3.87 5.55 -4.41
N VAL A 25 -5.03 4.94 -4.56
CA VAL A 25 -6.28 5.63 -4.87
C VAL A 25 -7.37 5.21 -3.89
N ASP A 26 -8.07 6.19 -3.34
CA ASP A 26 -9.32 5.95 -2.63
C ASP A 26 -10.45 5.72 -3.66
N PRO A 27 -11.04 4.51 -3.73
CA PRO A 27 -12.06 4.19 -4.72
C PRO A 27 -13.31 5.09 -4.62
N ARG A 28 -13.59 5.67 -3.44
CA ARG A 28 -14.72 6.59 -3.25
C ARG A 28 -14.58 7.90 -4.03
N THR A 29 -13.37 8.28 -4.37
CA THR A 29 -13.07 9.53 -5.10
C THR A 29 -12.57 9.27 -6.51
N ALA A 30 -12.32 8.02 -6.87
CA ALA A 30 -11.87 7.62 -8.19
C ALA A 30 -13.02 7.59 -9.19
N THR A 31 -12.71 7.83 -10.46
CA THR A 31 -13.61 7.62 -11.59
C THR A 31 -12.80 7.06 -12.77
N PRO A 32 -13.43 6.34 -13.72
CA PRO A 32 -12.74 5.85 -14.92
C PRO A 32 -12.00 6.97 -15.68
N ALA A 33 -12.57 8.17 -15.77
CA ALA A 33 -11.93 9.32 -16.42
C ALA A 33 -10.67 9.80 -15.66
N ARG A 34 -10.66 9.70 -14.32
CA ARG A 34 -9.45 9.99 -13.54
C ARG A 34 -8.37 8.94 -13.76
N LEU A 35 -8.74 7.67 -13.83
CA LEU A 35 -7.80 6.58 -14.14
C LEU A 35 -7.18 6.76 -15.52
N GLU A 36 -7.98 7.13 -16.53
CA GLU A 36 -7.49 7.43 -17.87
C GLU A 36 -6.46 8.59 -17.85
N ARG A 37 -6.73 9.66 -17.11
CA ARG A 37 -5.78 10.77 -16.97
C ARG A 37 -4.49 10.34 -16.30
N LEU A 38 -4.55 9.52 -15.24
CA LEU A 38 -3.38 8.98 -14.56
C LEU A 38 -2.54 8.09 -15.52
N ALA A 39 -3.20 7.23 -16.31
CA ALA A 39 -2.53 6.42 -17.32
C ALA A 39 -1.79 7.29 -18.36
N ARG A 40 -2.42 8.39 -18.83
CA ARG A 40 -1.75 9.37 -19.73
C ARG A 40 -0.53 10.04 -19.12
N PHE A 41 -0.51 10.22 -17.79
CA PHE A 41 0.67 10.75 -17.07
C PHE A 41 1.75 9.69 -16.86
N GLY A 42 1.49 8.43 -17.26
CA GLY A 42 2.45 7.33 -17.20
C GLY A 42 2.31 6.43 -15.97
N PHE A 43 1.27 6.62 -15.14
CA PHE A 43 0.99 5.67 -14.07
C PHE A 43 0.58 4.32 -14.68
N ASN A 44 1.33 3.27 -14.35
CA ASN A 44 1.12 1.92 -14.89
C ASN A 44 0.77 0.88 -13.82
N ARG A 45 0.76 1.28 -12.54
CA ARG A 45 0.33 0.46 -11.41
C ARG A 45 -0.61 1.24 -10.51
N ILE A 46 -1.63 0.57 -9.98
CA ILE A 46 -2.63 1.21 -9.13
C ILE A 46 -2.96 0.35 -7.92
N SER A 47 -3.11 0.98 -6.76
CA SER A 47 -3.64 0.35 -5.56
C SER A 47 -4.97 0.98 -5.17
N PHE A 48 -5.98 0.15 -4.92
CA PHE A 48 -7.27 0.58 -4.41
C PHE A 48 -7.40 0.26 -2.91
N GLY A 49 -7.57 1.30 -2.09
CA GLY A 49 -7.84 1.16 -0.67
C GLY A 49 -9.26 0.68 -0.40
N VAL A 50 -9.54 -0.60 -0.60
CA VAL A 50 -10.87 -1.21 -0.40
C VAL A 50 -11.20 -1.34 1.08
N GLN A 51 -10.32 -1.86 1.86
CA GLN A 51 -10.37 -2.14 3.29
C GLN A 51 -11.37 -3.26 3.67
N ASP A 52 -12.66 -3.09 3.38
CA ASP A 52 -13.74 -4.06 3.61
C ASP A 52 -14.95 -3.72 2.72
N PHE A 53 -15.80 -4.72 2.43
CA PHE A 53 -17.06 -4.52 1.72
C PHE A 53 -18.31 -4.66 2.61
N ASP A 54 -18.16 -5.11 3.85
CA ASP A 54 -19.30 -5.22 4.77
C ASP A 54 -19.85 -3.83 5.14
N PRO A 55 -21.17 -3.57 4.94
CA PRO A 55 -21.75 -2.24 5.15
C PRO A 55 -21.60 -1.73 6.60
N ASP A 56 -21.76 -2.60 7.58
CA ASP A 56 -21.67 -2.21 9.00
C ASP A 56 -20.26 -1.82 9.39
N VAL A 57 -19.26 -2.55 8.85
CA VAL A 57 -17.84 -2.24 9.00
C VAL A 57 -17.54 -0.90 8.32
N GLN A 58 -18.01 -0.70 7.08
CA GLN A 58 -17.80 0.55 6.33
C GLN A 58 -18.37 1.77 7.04
N VAL A 59 -19.58 1.65 7.61
CA VAL A 59 -20.20 2.71 8.42
C VAL A 59 -19.35 3.02 9.65
N ALA A 60 -18.89 1.99 10.36
CA ALA A 60 -18.10 2.16 11.58
C ALA A 60 -16.74 2.86 11.34
N VAL A 61 -16.17 2.71 10.15
CA VAL A 61 -14.91 3.36 9.77
C VAL A 61 -15.10 4.58 8.83
N HIS A 62 -16.33 4.99 8.58
CA HIS A 62 -16.69 6.11 7.68
C HIS A 62 -16.12 5.99 6.26
N ARG A 63 -16.11 4.78 5.69
CA ARG A 63 -15.61 4.49 4.35
C ARG A 63 -16.63 3.66 3.55
N GLN A 64 -17.72 4.28 3.15
CA GLN A 64 -18.78 3.62 2.39
C GLN A 64 -18.47 3.61 0.89
N GLN A 65 -18.47 2.42 0.30
CA GLN A 65 -18.30 2.18 -1.13
C GLN A 65 -18.96 0.84 -1.49
N SER A 66 -19.56 0.74 -2.66
CA SER A 66 -20.13 -0.52 -3.10
C SER A 66 -19.10 -1.41 -3.77
N PHE A 67 -19.36 -2.72 -3.77
CA PHE A 67 -18.56 -3.69 -4.53
C PHE A 67 -18.57 -3.34 -6.02
N GLU A 68 -19.74 -2.99 -6.57
CA GLU A 68 -19.93 -2.66 -7.98
C GLU A 68 -19.06 -1.46 -8.40
N SER A 69 -19.00 -0.43 -7.55
CA SER A 69 -18.19 0.76 -7.86
C SER A 69 -16.69 0.42 -7.92
N VAL A 70 -16.21 -0.44 -7.05
CA VAL A 70 -14.80 -0.90 -7.06
C VAL A 70 -14.56 -1.82 -8.27
N ARG A 71 -15.47 -2.73 -8.56
CA ARG A 71 -15.41 -3.59 -9.75
C ARG A 71 -15.29 -2.76 -11.04
N ASP A 72 -16.12 -1.73 -11.19
CA ASP A 72 -16.10 -0.88 -12.37
C ASP A 72 -14.75 -0.14 -12.52
N LEU A 73 -14.13 0.27 -11.41
CA LEU A 73 -12.78 0.85 -11.42
C LEU A 73 -11.72 -0.18 -11.81
N VAL A 74 -11.81 -1.42 -11.32
CA VAL A 74 -10.88 -2.51 -11.69
C VAL A 74 -11.01 -2.83 -13.18
N VAL A 75 -12.23 -2.93 -13.71
CA VAL A 75 -12.49 -3.13 -15.14
C VAL A 75 -11.91 -1.99 -15.99
N ALA A 76 -12.13 -0.74 -15.57
CA ALA A 76 -11.56 0.42 -16.24
C ALA A 76 -10.02 0.42 -16.22
N ALA A 77 -9.41 0.09 -15.08
CA ALA A 77 -7.96 0.01 -14.97
C ALA A 77 -7.36 -1.06 -15.91
N ARG A 78 -8.01 -2.24 -16.03
CA ARG A 78 -7.60 -3.28 -16.96
C ARG A 78 -7.75 -2.83 -18.43
N ALA A 79 -8.85 -2.18 -18.78
CA ALA A 79 -9.07 -1.64 -20.12
C ALA A 79 -8.04 -0.56 -20.50
N LEU A 80 -7.50 0.15 -19.51
CA LEU A 80 -6.45 1.15 -19.66
C LEU A 80 -5.02 0.55 -19.63
N ASN A 81 -4.88 -0.78 -19.57
CA ASN A 81 -3.62 -1.52 -19.54
C ASN A 81 -2.74 -1.18 -18.32
N TYR A 82 -3.33 -0.93 -17.15
CA TYR A 82 -2.52 -0.93 -15.93
C TYR A 82 -1.87 -2.31 -15.75
N GLU A 83 -0.57 -2.34 -15.58
CA GLU A 83 0.25 -3.57 -15.50
C GLU A 83 0.00 -4.38 -14.23
N SER A 84 -0.40 -3.70 -13.16
CA SER A 84 -0.72 -4.36 -11.88
C SER A 84 -1.76 -3.54 -11.11
N ILE A 85 -2.78 -4.22 -10.63
CA ILE A 85 -3.84 -3.69 -9.78
C ILE A 85 -3.73 -4.34 -8.42
N ASN A 86 -3.56 -3.54 -7.37
CA ASN A 86 -3.53 -4.01 -5.99
C ASN A 86 -4.82 -3.64 -5.28
N ALA A 87 -5.27 -4.50 -4.36
CA ALA A 87 -6.35 -4.22 -3.42
C ALA A 87 -5.82 -4.26 -1.99
N ASP A 88 -5.98 -3.16 -1.26
CA ASP A 88 -5.66 -3.09 0.16
C ASP A 88 -6.87 -3.48 1.00
N LEU A 89 -6.68 -4.40 1.93
CA LEU A 89 -7.67 -4.89 2.88
C LEU A 89 -7.17 -4.68 4.31
N ILE A 90 -8.13 -4.56 5.22
CA ILE A 90 -7.81 -4.47 6.65
C ILE A 90 -8.67 -5.49 7.41
N TYR A 91 -8.03 -6.39 8.15
CA TYR A 91 -8.73 -7.27 9.08
C TYR A 91 -8.62 -6.77 10.51
N GLY A 92 -9.63 -7.06 11.31
CA GLY A 92 -9.71 -6.59 12.70
C GLY A 92 -10.32 -5.21 12.85
N LEU A 93 -11.04 -4.72 11.85
CA LEU A 93 -11.83 -3.48 11.90
C LEU A 93 -13.00 -3.60 12.88
N PRO A 94 -13.55 -2.48 13.41
CA PRO A 94 -14.74 -2.51 14.25
C PRO A 94 -15.92 -3.18 13.53
N LYS A 95 -16.70 -3.95 14.26
CA LYS A 95 -17.86 -4.76 13.82
C LYS A 95 -17.55 -5.90 12.84
N GLN A 96 -16.31 -6.06 12.43
CA GLN A 96 -15.88 -7.13 11.54
C GLN A 96 -15.97 -8.49 12.26
N THR A 97 -16.50 -9.49 11.58
CA THR A 97 -16.57 -10.87 12.06
C THR A 97 -15.85 -11.81 11.09
N PRO A 98 -15.46 -13.02 11.51
CA PRO A 98 -14.91 -14.01 10.57
C PRO A 98 -15.84 -14.30 9.39
N THR A 99 -17.17 -14.29 9.60
CA THR A 99 -18.16 -14.53 8.56
C THR A 99 -18.31 -13.35 7.59
N SER A 100 -18.37 -12.12 8.11
CA SER A 100 -18.46 -10.94 7.23
C SER A 100 -17.19 -10.76 6.42
N PHE A 101 -16.02 -10.99 7.04
CA PHE A 101 -14.74 -10.87 6.36
C PHE A 101 -14.53 -11.97 5.31
N ALA A 102 -15.03 -13.20 5.53
CA ALA A 102 -15.00 -14.24 4.51
C ALA A 102 -15.74 -13.83 3.24
N ARG A 103 -16.89 -13.14 3.37
CA ARG A 103 -17.62 -12.58 2.20
C ARG A 103 -16.79 -11.50 1.48
N THR A 104 -16.12 -10.63 2.21
CA THR A 104 -15.19 -9.66 1.61
C THR A 104 -14.07 -10.36 0.84
N ILE A 105 -13.50 -11.45 1.38
CA ILE A 105 -12.48 -12.25 0.68
C ILE A 105 -13.03 -12.85 -0.62
N GLU A 106 -14.24 -13.41 -0.61
CA GLU A 106 -14.90 -13.94 -1.82
C GLU A 106 -15.07 -12.84 -2.89
N GLN A 107 -15.51 -11.65 -2.50
CA GLN A 107 -15.66 -10.50 -3.39
C GLN A 107 -14.30 -10.04 -3.96
N ILE A 108 -13.25 -10.04 -3.17
CA ILE A 108 -11.89 -9.73 -3.66
C ILE A 108 -11.40 -10.80 -4.64
N ILE A 109 -11.68 -12.06 -4.39
CA ILE A 109 -11.35 -13.16 -5.31
C ILE A 109 -12.09 -12.99 -6.64
N GLU A 110 -13.35 -12.55 -6.62
CA GLU A 110 -14.13 -12.23 -7.82
C GLU A 110 -13.51 -11.06 -8.61
N LEU A 111 -13.10 -9.97 -7.94
CA LEU A 111 -12.40 -8.85 -8.56
C LEU A 111 -11.06 -9.26 -9.19
N ARG A 112 -10.42 -10.28 -8.62
CA ARG A 112 -9.15 -10.86 -9.07
C ARG A 112 -8.06 -9.80 -9.28
N PRO A 113 -7.71 -8.96 -8.29
CA PRO A 113 -6.58 -8.05 -8.41
C PRO A 113 -5.27 -8.83 -8.60
N ASP A 114 -4.26 -8.18 -9.17
CA ASP A 114 -2.95 -8.83 -9.37
C ASP A 114 -2.20 -9.01 -8.06
N ARG A 115 -2.44 -8.09 -7.11
CA ARG A 115 -1.87 -8.10 -5.74
C ARG A 115 -2.93 -7.83 -4.70
N ILE A 116 -2.68 -8.33 -3.51
CA ILE A 116 -3.50 -8.05 -2.32
C ILE A 116 -2.56 -7.72 -1.17
N ALA A 117 -2.82 -6.61 -0.49
CA ALA A 117 -2.19 -6.28 0.78
C ALA A 117 -3.23 -6.37 1.90
N LEU A 118 -2.97 -7.22 2.89
CA LEU A 118 -3.90 -7.55 3.96
C LEU A 118 -3.36 -7.08 5.31
N TYR A 119 -3.70 -5.87 5.72
CA TYR A 119 -3.18 -5.25 6.94
C TYR A 119 -4.00 -5.60 8.18
N ALA A 120 -3.31 -5.76 9.32
CA ALA A 120 -3.96 -5.82 10.62
C ALA A 120 -4.35 -4.42 11.10
N TYR A 121 -5.60 -4.24 11.52
CA TYR A 121 -6.02 -2.98 12.13
C TYR A 121 -5.29 -2.73 13.47
N ALA A 122 -4.66 -1.57 13.59
CA ALA A 122 -4.03 -1.08 14.82
C ALA A 122 -4.87 0.05 15.42
N HIS A 123 -5.48 -0.20 16.59
CA HIS A 123 -6.27 0.80 17.30
C HIS A 123 -5.38 1.67 18.18
N LEU A 124 -5.09 2.89 17.74
CA LEU A 124 -4.20 3.85 18.40
C LEU A 124 -4.88 5.23 18.51
N PRO A 125 -6.00 5.37 19.26
CA PRO A 125 -6.82 6.60 19.31
C PRO A 125 -6.06 7.80 19.92
N ASN A 126 -5.06 7.55 20.75
CA ASN A 126 -4.19 8.60 21.28
C ASN A 126 -3.30 9.23 20.19
N ARG A 127 -2.98 8.46 19.15
CA ARG A 127 -2.11 8.90 18.05
C ARG A 127 -2.92 9.41 16.84
N PHE A 128 -4.04 8.75 16.53
CA PHE A 128 -4.87 9.05 15.36
C PHE A 128 -6.25 9.56 15.78
N LYS A 129 -6.46 10.87 15.63
CA LYS A 129 -7.72 11.53 16.01
C LYS A 129 -8.99 10.86 15.44
N PRO A 130 -9.05 10.42 14.17
CA PRO A 130 -10.24 9.75 13.64
C PRO A 130 -10.62 8.48 14.40
N GLN A 131 -9.66 7.73 14.92
CA GLN A 131 -9.91 6.49 15.66
C GLN A 131 -10.56 6.71 17.04
N ARG A 132 -10.60 7.94 17.54
CA ARG A 132 -11.30 8.29 18.81
C ARG A 132 -12.82 8.11 18.73
N ARG A 133 -13.36 8.03 17.50
CA ARG A 133 -14.80 7.81 17.25
C ARG A 133 -15.17 6.34 17.21
N ILE A 134 -14.20 5.44 17.23
CA ILE A 134 -14.39 3.99 17.21
C ILE A 134 -14.50 3.52 18.65
N ASP A 135 -15.62 2.85 18.97
CA ASP A 135 -15.77 2.18 20.25
C ASP A 135 -14.87 0.94 20.29
N ALA A 136 -14.04 0.84 21.32
CA ALA A 136 -13.17 -0.32 21.51
C ALA A 136 -13.96 -1.63 21.71
N ALA A 137 -15.20 -1.55 22.20
CA ALA A 137 -16.09 -2.70 22.34
C ALA A 137 -16.55 -3.29 21.00
N ASP A 138 -16.52 -2.50 19.92
CA ASP A 138 -16.85 -2.96 18.57
C ASP A 138 -15.68 -3.72 17.89
N LEU A 139 -14.50 -3.71 18.51
CA LEU A 139 -13.33 -4.39 17.93
C LEU A 139 -13.44 -5.91 18.13
N PRO A 140 -13.11 -6.71 17.08
CA PRO A 140 -13.15 -8.16 17.21
C PRO A 140 -12.08 -8.66 18.19
N PRO A 141 -12.42 -9.69 19.00
CA PRO A 141 -11.48 -10.29 19.93
C PRO A 141 -10.30 -10.97 19.18
N PRO A 142 -9.17 -11.22 19.86
CA PRO A 142 -7.97 -11.79 19.23
C PRO A 142 -8.22 -13.08 18.45
N GLU A 143 -9.07 -13.97 18.96
CA GLU A 143 -9.41 -15.26 18.33
C GLU A 143 -10.14 -15.05 17.00
N HIS A 144 -11.00 -14.02 16.89
CA HIS A 144 -11.64 -13.67 15.62
C HIS A 144 -10.64 -13.13 14.63
N ARG A 145 -9.69 -12.29 15.07
CA ARG A 145 -8.64 -11.73 14.20
C ARG A 145 -7.74 -12.84 13.64
N ILE A 146 -7.37 -13.82 14.46
CA ILE A 146 -6.59 -14.98 14.00
C ILE A 146 -7.37 -15.80 12.98
N ARG A 147 -8.69 -16.04 13.22
CA ARG A 147 -9.54 -16.75 12.26
C ARG A 147 -9.71 -16.00 10.94
N MET A 148 -9.87 -14.67 10.98
CA MET A 148 -9.92 -13.85 9.76
C MET A 148 -8.64 -13.97 8.95
N LEU A 149 -7.48 -13.82 9.60
CA LEU A 149 -6.17 -13.95 8.93
C LEU A 149 -5.99 -15.34 8.33
N GLY A 150 -6.23 -16.39 9.11
CA GLY A 150 -6.11 -17.78 8.64
C GLY A 150 -7.07 -18.09 7.49
N GLY A 151 -8.32 -17.61 7.57
CA GLY A 151 -9.32 -17.75 6.51
C GLY A 151 -8.91 -17.01 5.23
N ALA A 152 -8.38 -15.80 5.35
CA ALA A 152 -7.89 -15.03 4.20
C ALA A 152 -6.70 -15.70 3.52
N ILE A 153 -5.71 -16.18 4.29
CA ILE A 153 -4.55 -16.91 3.76
C ILE A 153 -5.02 -18.17 2.99
N ALA A 154 -5.88 -18.98 3.61
CA ALA A 154 -6.41 -20.18 2.98
C ALA A 154 -7.24 -19.86 1.72
N GLY A 155 -8.09 -18.82 1.79
CA GLY A 155 -8.92 -18.38 0.67
C GLY A 155 -8.08 -17.90 -0.52
N PHE A 156 -7.12 -17.03 -0.32
CA PHE A 156 -6.29 -16.52 -1.42
C PHE A 156 -5.40 -17.60 -2.02
N ILE A 157 -4.74 -18.42 -1.19
CA ILE A 157 -3.91 -19.53 -1.68
C ILE A 157 -4.78 -20.55 -2.45
N GLY A 158 -5.97 -20.89 -1.93
CA GLY A 158 -6.90 -21.80 -2.57
C GLY A 158 -7.40 -21.32 -3.94
N HIS A 159 -7.36 -20.00 -4.19
CA HIS A 159 -7.73 -19.38 -5.47
C HIS A 159 -6.52 -18.95 -6.32
N GLY A 160 -5.35 -19.54 -6.06
CA GLY A 160 -4.17 -19.47 -6.91
C GLY A 160 -3.28 -18.25 -6.67
N TYR A 161 -3.46 -17.50 -5.58
CA TYR A 161 -2.50 -16.48 -5.18
C TYR A 161 -1.27 -17.12 -4.52
N THR A 162 -0.12 -16.55 -4.80
CA THR A 162 1.13 -16.83 -4.09
C THR A 162 1.24 -15.95 -2.86
N TYR A 163 1.46 -16.54 -1.69
CA TYR A 163 1.81 -15.77 -0.49
C TYR A 163 3.21 -15.20 -0.65
N ILE A 164 3.33 -13.88 -0.74
CA ILE A 164 4.61 -13.19 -0.94
C ILE A 164 5.39 -13.13 0.36
N GLY A 165 4.76 -12.66 1.40
CA GLY A 165 5.33 -12.56 2.75
C GLY A 165 4.48 -11.61 3.59
N MET A 166 4.60 -11.70 4.91
CA MET A 166 3.85 -10.90 5.90
C MET A 166 2.35 -10.84 5.60
N ASP A 167 1.94 -9.85 4.85
CA ASP A 167 0.56 -9.45 4.59
C ASP A 167 0.25 -9.32 3.08
N HIS A 168 1.16 -9.80 2.20
CA HIS A 168 1.02 -9.62 0.76
C HIS A 168 0.81 -10.94 0.02
N PHE A 169 -0.06 -10.87 -0.99
CA PHE A 169 -0.34 -11.95 -1.95
C PHE A 169 -0.27 -11.39 -3.36
N ALA A 170 0.11 -12.23 -4.31
CA ALA A 170 0.16 -11.88 -5.72
C ALA A 170 -0.23 -13.07 -6.60
N LEU A 171 -0.80 -12.80 -7.76
CA LEU A 171 -1.01 -13.82 -8.79
C LEU A 171 0.35 -14.37 -9.26
N PRO A 172 0.44 -15.65 -9.68
CA PRO A 172 1.71 -16.27 -10.09
C PRO A 172 2.42 -15.57 -11.24
N GLY A 173 1.67 -14.86 -12.11
CA GLY A 173 2.19 -14.06 -13.21
C GLY A 173 2.70 -12.66 -12.81
N ASP A 174 2.42 -12.19 -11.59
CA ASP A 174 2.88 -10.88 -11.14
C ASP A 174 4.40 -10.86 -10.89
N ALA A 175 4.99 -9.70 -11.09
CA ALA A 175 6.42 -9.49 -10.94
C ALA A 175 6.94 -9.79 -9.51
N LEU A 176 6.14 -9.54 -8.46
CA LEU A 176 6.52 -9.89 -7.08
C LEU A 176 6.61 -11.41 -6.87
N ALA A 177 5.64 -12.18 -7.42
CA ALA A 177 5.66 -13.62 -7.34
C ALA A 177 6.84 -14.20 -8.13
N ALA A 178 7.15 -13.63 -9.30
CA ALA A 178 8.34 -14.00 -10.07
C ALA A 178 9.64 -13.68 -9.32
N ALA A 179 9.74 -12.49 -8.72
CA ALA A 179 10.90 -12.09 -7.93
C ALA A 179 11.12 -13.01 -6.71
N LYS A 180 10.03 -13.39 -6.03
CA LYS A 180 10.10 -14.35 -4.91
C LYS A 180 10.66 -15.70 -5.35
N ARG A 181 10.13 -16.29 -6.45
CA ARG A 181 10.63 -17.56 -6.97
C ARG A 181 12.10 -17.53 -7.38
N GLN A 182 12.59 -16.35 -7.74
CA GLN A 182 13.98 -16.14 -8.18
C GLN A 182 14.91 -15.68 -7.05
N GLY A 183 14.42 -15.58 -5.80
CA GLY A 183 15.20 -15.08 -4.67
C GLY A 183 15.64 -13.61 -4.83
N ARG A 184 14.88 -12.81 -5.60
CA ARG A 184 15.15 -11.39 -5.89
C ARG A 184 14.12 -10.44 -5.29
N LEU A 185 13.25 -10.95 -4.41
CA LEU A 185 12.29 -10.13 -3.70
C LEU A 185 13.03 -9.19 -2.76
N HIS A 186 12.62 -7.94 -2.71
CA HIS A 186 13.16 -6.93 -1.80
C HIS A 186 12.04 -6.23 -1.05
N ARG A 187 12.35 -5.64 0.11
CA ARG A 187 11.41 -4.86 0.90
C ARG A 187 12.04 -3.54 1.37
N ASN A 188 11.28 -2.46 1.25
CA ASN A 188 11.62 -1.15 1.79
C ASN A 188 10.48 -0.60 2.67
N PHE A 189 10.48 0.68 3.00
CA PHE A 189 9.43 1.32 3.80
C PHE A 189 8.04 1.31 3.17
N GLN A 190 7.96 1.25 1.85
CA GLN A 190 6.70 1.26 1.11
C GLN A 190 6.13 -0.14 0.89
N GLY A 191 6.89 -1.19 1.20
CA GLY A 191 6.46 -2.57 1.04
C GLY A 191 7.42 -3.40 0.18
N TYR A 192 6.88 -4.47 -0.42
CA TYR A 192 7.65 -5.36 -1.30
C TYR A 192 7.91 -4.73 -2.66
N SER A 193 9.11 -4.97 -3.17
CA SER A 193 9.59 -4.44 -4.44
C SER A 193 10.35 -5.52 -5.22
N THR A 194 10.33 -5.41 -6.54
CA THR A 194 11.15 -6.19 -7.46
C THR A 194 12.51 -5.54 -7.70
N GLN A 195 12.68 -4.31 -7.24
CA GLN A 195 13.91 -3.57 -7.41
C GLN A 195 14.93 -3.97 -6.35
N PRO A 196 16.21 -4.07 -6.70
CA PRO A 196 17.27 -4.36 -5.75
C PRO A 196 17.37 -3.24 -4.70
N ASP A 197 18.37 -3.32 -3.84
CA ASP A 197 18.64 -2.37 -2.77
C ASP A 197 19.04 -0.97 -3.29
N CYS A 198 18.08 -0.29 -3.93
CA CYS A 198 18.23 1.04 -4.48
C CYS A 198 18.08 2.13 -3.42
N ASP A 199 18.69 3.29 -3.66
CA ASP A 199 18.43 4.48 -2.88
C ASP A 199 16.98 4.93 -3.06
N LEU A 200 16.40 5.47 -1.99
CA LEU A 200 15.04 5.99 -1.98
C LEU A 200 15.06 7.49 -1.72
N ILE A 201 14.78 8.28 -2.72
CA ILE A 201 14.64 9.74 -2.60
C ILE A 201 13.21 10.04 -2.16
N ALA A 202 13.08 10.64 -0.99
CA ALA A 202 11.79 10.95 -0.39
C ALA A 202 11.37 12.40 -0.66
N LEU A 203 10.29 12.58 -1.39
CA LEU A 203 9.69 13.88 -1.67
C LEU A 203 8.35 14.02 -0.92
N GLY A 204 8.09 15.19 -0.37
CA GLY A 204 6.84 15.52 0.33
C GLY A 204 6.90 15.41 1.85
N VAL A 205 5.79 15.82 2.47
CA VAL A 205 5.59 15.86 3.93
C VAL A 205 5.68 14.46 4.51
N SER A 206 6.39 14.32 5.63
CA SER A 206 6.62 13.07 6.38
C SER A 206 7.36 11.95 5.62
N ALA A 207 7.74 12.15 4.38
CA ALA A 207 8.38 11.15 3.56
C ALA A 207 9.71 10.67 4.17
N ILE A 208 9.97 9.37 4.04
CA ILE A 208 11.19 8.73 4.56
C ILE A 208 12.07 8.33 3.39
N GLY A 209 13.29 8.86 3.36
CA GLY A 209 14.31 8.53 2.37
C GLY A 209 15.37 7.61 2.94
N ARG A 210 16.07 6.93 2.02
CA ARG A 210 17.24 6.13 2.32
C ARG A 210 18.28 6.33 1.22
N MET A 211 19.47 6.76 1.62
CA MET A 211 20.61 6.89 0.71
C MET A 211 21.81 6.17 1.32
N GLY A 212 22.26 5.10 0.67
CA GLY A 212 23.32 4.25 1.19
C GLY A 212 23.01 3.73 2.59
N ALA A 213 23.87 4.08 3.56
CA ALA A 213 23.72 3.70 4.96
C ALA A 213 23.02 4.76 5.83
N THR A 214 22.21 5.65 5.23
CA THR A 214 21.50 6.69 5.97
C THR A 214 19.99 6.65 5.71
N TYR A 215 19.23 7.00 6.74
CA TYR A 215 17.80 7.28 6.63
C TYR A 215 17.53 8.73 6.97
N SER A 216 16.52 9.33 6.31
CA SER A 216 16.05 10.67 6.60
C SER A 216 14.53 10.70 6.63
N GLN A 217 13.95 11.59 7.43
CA GLN A 217 12.52 11.84 7.45
C GLN A 217 12.25 13.33 7.35
N ASN A 218 11.39 13.72 6.42
CA ASN A 218 10.92 15.07 6.22
C ASN A 218 9.96 15.52 7.35
N ALA A 219 9.78 16.82 7.47
CA ALA A 219 8.83 17.46 8.38
C ALA A 219 7.43 16.86 8.24
N LYS A 220 6.72 16.72 9.38
CA LYS A 220 5.43 16.00 9.45
C LYS A 220 4.22 16.90 9.25
N THR A 221 4.42 18.20 9.19
CA THR A 221 3.35 19.17 8.95
C THR A 221 3.64 19.99 7.69
N LEU A 222 2.59 20.40 6.99
CA LEU A 222 2.72 21.25 5.80
C LEU A 222 3.44 22.57 6.08
N PRO A 223 3.11 23.32 7.17
CA PRO A 223 3.82 24.55 7.47
C PRO A 223 5.32 24.38 7.63
N GLU A 224 5.77 23.43 8.47
CA GLU A 224 7.19 23.16 8.68
C GLU A 224 7.91 22.73 7.39
N TYR A 225 7.25 21.91 6.58
CA TYR A 225 7.80 21.44 5.32
C TYR A 225 8.00 22.59 4.33
N TYR A 226 6.96 23.40 4.10
CA TYR A 226 7.03 24.52 3.17
C TYR A 226 7.95 25.63 3.65
N ASP A 227 7.99 25.90 4.95
CA ASP A 227 8.87 26.90 5.53
C ASP A 227 10.36 26.56 5.25
N ALA A 228 10.76 25.30 5.44
CA ALA A 228 12.11 24.85 5.10
C ALA A 228 12.40 24.97 3.58
N VAL A 229 11.46 24.51 2.74
CA VAL A 229 11.62 24.56 1.28
C VAL A 229 11.72 26.02 0.77
N GLN A 230 10.93 26.93 1.33
CA GLN A 230 10.98 28.37 0.98
C GLN A 230 12.32 29.03 1.35
N ARG A 231 12.99 28.54 2.41
CA ARG A 231 14.36 28.96 2.75
C ARG A 231 15.45 28.31 1.91
N GLY A 232 15.08 27.42 0.98
CA GLY A 232 16.05 26.64 0.19
C GLY A 232 16.73 25.52 0.97
N GLU A 233 16.15 25.09 2.09
CA GLU A 233 16.66 24.04 2.96
C GLU A 233 15.96 22.72 2.71
N PHE A 234 16.66 21.58 2.94
CA PHE A 234 16.00 20.29 2.99
C PHE A 234 15.07 20.20 4.20
N PRO A 235 13.80 19.81 4.02
CA PRO A 235 12.81 19.77 5.11
C PRO A 235 13.00 18.55 6.03
N VAL A 236 14.24 18.10 6.22
CA VAL A 236 14.59 16.91 7.01
C VAL A 236 14.62 17.26 8.49
N VAL A 237 13.78 16.59 9.28
CA VAL A 237 13.70 16.78 10.74
C VAL A 237 14.34 15.64 11.54
N ARG A 238 14.63 14.52 10.88
CA ARG A 238 15.32 13.37 11.48
C ARG A 238 16.26 12.73 10.49
N GLY A 239 17.41 12.27 11.00
CA GLY A 239 18.37 11.46 10.26
C GLY A 239 18.92 10.36 11.14
N LEU A 240 19.30 9.25 10.53
CA LEU A 240 19.99 8.13 11.18
C LEU A 240 21.09 7.64 10.25
N ALA A 241 22.33 7.73 10.68
CA ALA A 241 23.43 7.02 10.04
C ALA A 241 23.53 5.61 10.67
N LEU A 242 23.50 4.59 9.83
CA LEU A 242 23.54 3.20 10.28
C LEU A 242 24.95 2.79 10.71
N SER A 243 25.05 2.19 11.87
CA SER A 243 26.25 1.51 12.32
C SER A 243 26.43 0.17 11.56
N ARG A 244 27.59 -0.46 11.72
CA ARG A 244 27.82 -1.81 11.16
C ARG A 244 26.82 -2.83 11.71
N ASP A 245 26.47 -2.75 13.00
CA ASP A 245 25.47 -3.63 13.62
C ASP A 245 24.07 -3.41 13.01
N ASP A 246 23.65 -2.16 12.77
CA ASP A 246 22.39 -1.86 12.11
C ASP A 246 22.32 -2.44 10.69
N LEU A 247 23.44 -2.39 9.95
CA LEU A 247 23.51 -2.98 8.60
C LEU A 247 23.38 -4.50 8.63
N VAL A 248 24.00 -5.17 9.62
CA VAL A 248 23.85 -6.62 9.82
C VAL A 248 22.42 -6.97 10.20
N ARG A 249 21.82 -6.25 11.15
CA ARG A 249 20.42 -6.45 11.54
C ARG A 249 19.48 -6.26 10.35
N ARG A 250 19.69 -5.22 9.55
CA ARG A 250 18.94 -4.98 8.33
C ARG A 250 19.04 -6.15 7.35
N ALA A 251 20.26 -6.66 7.11
CA ALA A 251 20.43 -7.80 6.21
C ALA A 251 19.68 -9.04 6.70
N VAL A 252 19.74 -9.33 8.02
CA VAL A 252 18.98 -10.44 8.63
C VAL A 252 17.48 -10.24 8.50
N ILE A 253 16.98 -9.04 8.79
CA ILE A 253 15.54 -8.70 8.66
C ILE A 253 15.07 -8.92 7.22
N ILE A 254 15.80 -8.42 6.22
CA ILE A 254 15.45 -8.61 4.80
C ILE A 254 15.45 -10.09 4.43
N ALA A 255 16.46 -10.85 4.86
CA ALA A 255 16.54 -12.29 4.58
C ALA A 255 15.37 -13.10 5.19
N ILE A 256 14.83 -12.66 6.34
CA ILE A 256 13.65 -13.31 6.97
C ILE A 256 12.35 -12.91 6.26
N MET A 257 12.28 -11.68 5.73
CA MET A 257 11.05 -11.10 5.17
C MET A 257 10.87 -11.37 3.68
N CYS A 258 11.92 -11.67 2.95
CA CYS A 258 11.94 -11.88 1.51
C CYS A 258 12.42 -13.28 1.14
#